data_36d7ca7d54854b1085cff8e51f66896e
#
_entry.id   36d7ca7d54854b1085cff8e51f66896e
#
_cell.length_a   1.000
_cell.length_b   1.000
_cell.length_c   1.000
_cell.angle_alpha   90.00
_cell.angle_beta   90.00
_cell.angle_gamma   90.00
#
_symmetry.space_group_name_H-M   'P 1'
#
loop_
_entity.id
_entity.type
_entity.pdbx_description
1 polymer ?
#
loop_
_entity_poly.entity_id
_entity_poly.type
_entity_poly.pdbx_seq_one_letter_code
_entity_poly.pdbx_strand_id
1 'polypeptide(L)'
;MEEKNQPRRPRRSPEEPLQKNESRVYGKHPVTELLKSGSGVDTVLIAEGMAPAVAAYYTALAKEAGATVKRVHPNKLRLMTGTESHQGVAAFASEIEYVTVDDLMAAAKDKGEAPFLVLSDGIEDPHNLGAVMRSALLCGAHGIVIPKRGGASVTPTVIKSSAGAAERLPVARVANIGETIRRLKDQGVFVYCADMGGVSLRRNNLTGPIALVLSSEGSGVSQLVKKLCDGVVRLDMAAP
;
A
#
# COMPACT_ATOMS: atom_id res chain seq x y z
N MET A 1 -13.31 -12.24 -48.51
CA MET A 1 -13.99 -12.32 -47.17
C MET A 1 -12.90 -12.66 -46.15
N GLU A 2 -12.30 -11.67 -45.55
CA GLU A 2 -11.27 -11.82 -44.52
C GLU A 2 -11.92 -11.68 -43.15
N GLU A 3 -11.98 -12.79 -42.41
CA GLU A 3 -12.43 -12.80 -41.01
C GLU A 3 -11.41 -12.12 -40.12
N LYS A 4 -11.78 -10.98 -39.55
CA LYS A 4 -11.01 -10.26 -38.55
C LYS A 4 -10.95 -11.06 -37.24
N ASN A 5 -9.81 -11.68 -37.00
CA ASN A 5 -9.47 -12.33 -35.75
C ASN A 5 -9.21 -11.28 -34.67
N GLN A 6 -10.21 -11.01 -33.80
CA GLN A 6 -10.04 -10.14 -32.64
C GLN A 6 -9.29 -10.90 -31.54
N PRO A 7 -8.23 -10.35 -30.91
CA PRO A 7 -7.54 -10.99 -29.81
C PRO A 7 -8.47 -11.09 -28.59
N ARG A 8 -8.68 -12.32 -28.12
CA ARG A 8 -9.42 -12.62 -26.89
C ARG A 8 -8.69 -12.00 -25.70
N ARG A 9 -9.38 -11.15 -24.90
CA ARG A 9 -8.88 -10.66 -23.61
C ARG A 9 -8.44 -11.84 -22.75
N PRO A 10 -7.28 -11.76 -22.07
CA PRO A 10 -6.84 -12.82 -21.18
C PRO A 10 -7.89 -13.04 -20.08
N ARG A 11 -8.28 -14.30 -19.87
CA ARG A 11 -9.13 -14.70 -18.75
C ARG A 11 -8.37 -14.41 -17.47
N ARG A 12 -8.96 -13.63 -16.55
CA ARG A 12 -8.45 -13.46 -15.19
C ARG A 12 -8.25 -14.85 -14.58
N SER A 13 -7.04 -15.07 -14.04
CA SER A 13 -6.71 -16.25 -13.25
C SER A 13 -7.75 -16.43 -12.13
N PRO A 14 -8.11 -17.66 -11.72
CA PRO A 14 -8.93 -17.89 -10.54
C PRO A 14 -8.20 -17.24 -9.34
N GLU A 15 -8.88 -16.32 -8.65
CA GLU A 15 -8.37 -15.72 -7.41
C GLU A 15 -8.06 -16.87 -6.45
N GLU A 16 -6.82 -16.97 -5.98
CA GLU A 16 -6.41 -17.92 -4.95
C GLU A 16 -7.34 -17.81 -3.74
N PRO A 17 -7.76 -18.95 -3.14
CA PRO A 17 -8.55 -18.91 -1.91
C PRO A 17 -7.71 -18.24 -0.82
N LEU A 18 -8.21 -17.12 -0.29
CA LEU A 18 -7.58 -16.34 0.77
C LEU A 18 -7.20 -17.26 1.93
N GLN A 19 -5.93 -17.19 2.34
CA GLN A 19 -5.39 -17.99 3.43
C GLN A 19 -6.15 -17.73 4.72
N LYS A 20 -6.34 -18.79 5.54
CA LYS A 20 -7.21 -18.85 6.74
C LYS A 20 -6.80 -17.95 7.92
N ASN A 21 -5.76 -17.13 7.82
CA ASN A 21 -5.12 -16.43 8.94
C ASN A 21 -5.16 -14.90 8.87
N GLU A 22 -6.03 -14.30 8.10
CA GLU A 22 -6.23 -12.85 8.20
C GLU A 22 -7.15 -12.55 9.37
N SER A 23 -6.83 -11.54 10.19
CA SER A 23 -7.66 -11.07 11.30
C SER A 23 -8.96 -10.46 10.79
N ARG A 24 -9.92 -11.33 10.46
CA ARG A 24 -11.22 -11.00 9.86
C ARG A 24 -12.27 -10.85 10.95
N VAL A 25 -12.91 -9.71 10.96
CA VAL A 25 -14.06 -9.43 11.81
C VAL A 25 -15.27 -9.20 10.90
N TYR A 26 -16.38 -9.88 11.14
CA TYR A 26 -17.59 -9.75 10.35
C TYR A 26 -18.85 -9.66 11.21
N GLY A 27 -19.90 -9.11 10.64
CA GLY A 27 -21.14 -8.79 11.35
C GLY A 27 -21.17 -7.35 11.85
N LYS A 28 -22.38 -6.83 11.98
CA LYS A 28 -22.61 -5.40 12.27
C LYS A 28 -21.96 -4.97 13.59
N HIS A 29 -22.21 -5.69 14.66
CA HIS A 29 -21.73 -5.33 15.99
C HIS A 29 -20.20 -5.48 16.10
N PRO A 30 -19.59 -6.63 15.77
CA PRO A 30 -18.14 -6.80 15.88
C PRO A 30 -17.35 -5.80 15.03
N VAL A 31 -17.80 -5.51 13.81
CA VAL A 31 -17.14 -4.52 12.92
C VAL A 31 -17.26 -3.11 13.51
N THR A 32 -18.41 -2.76 14.12
CA THR A 32 -18.57 -1.46 14.77
C THR A 32 -17.60 -1.31 15.96
N GLU A 33 -17.48 -2.34 16.79
CA GLU A 33 -16.56 -2.33 17.94
C GLU A 33 -15.12 -2.22 17.48
N LEU A 34 -14.70 -2.99 16.48
CA LEU A 34 -13.36 -2.91 15.91
C LEU A 34 -13.04 -1.51 15.37
N LEU A 35 -13.97 -0.88 14.64
CA LEU A 35 -13.77 0.45 14.08
C LEU A 35 -13.71 1.55 15.15
N LYS A 36 -14.36 1.34 16.31
CA LYS A 36 -14.34 2.28 17.44
C LYS A 36 -13.21 2.04 18.43
N SER A 37 -12.60 0.87 18.43
CA SER A 37 -11.55 0.52 19.40
C SER A 37 -10.23 1.25 19.21
N GLY A 38 -10.04 1.96 18.07
CA GLY A 38 -8.75 2.54 17.69
C GLY A 38 -7.73 1.54 17.17
N SER A 39 -8.08 0.25 17.11
CA SER A 39 -7.25 -0.77 16.46
C SER A 39 -7.14 -0.49 14.98
N GLY A 40 -5.97 -0.68 14.40
CA GLY A 40 -5.75 -0.48 12.97
C GLY A 40 -6.69 -1.34 12.12
N VAL A 41 -7.34 -0.74 11.14
CA VAL A 41 -8.20 -1.44 10.17
C VAL A 41 -7.75 -1.08 8.76
N ASP A 42 -7.47 -2.09 7.97
CA ASP A 42 -7.01 -1.89 6.59
C ASP A 42 -8.17 -1.66 5.63
N THR A 43 -9.15 -2.55 5.68
CA THR A 43 -10.24 -2.53 4.70
C THR A 43 -11.56 -2.91 5.36
N VAL A 44 -12.61 -2.17 5.02
CA VAL A 44 -13.99 -2.51 5.35
C VAL A 44 -14.72 -2.88 4.07
N LEU A 45 -15.26 -4.09 4.03
CA LEU A 45 -16.10 -4.57 2.94
C LEU A 45 -17.56 -4.34 3.29
N ILE A 46 -18.32 -3.75 2.38
CA ILE A 46 -19.74 -3.51 2.52
C ILE A 46 -20.46 -4.17 1.35
N ALA A 47 -21.45 -5.00 1.62
CA ALA A 47 -22.22 -5.67 0.60
C ALA A 47 -22.97 -4.66 -0.30
N GLU A 48 -22.96 -4.90 -1.61
CA GLU A 48 -23.86 -4.26 -2.54
C GLU A 48 -25.31 -4.62 -2.15
N GLY A 49 -26.22 -3.64 -2.21
CA GLY A 49 -27.60 -3.82 -1.75
C GLY A 49 -27.85 -3.61 -0.24
N MET A 50 -26.81 -3.31 0.56
CA MET A 50 -27.02 -2.84 1.92
C MET A 50 -27.82 -1.52 1.93
N ALA A 51 -28.75 -1.37 2.88
CA ALA A 51 -29.54 -0.15 3.03
C ALA A 51 -28.63 1.10 3.05
N PRO A 52 -28.95 2.15 2.26
CA PRO A 52 -28.06 3.30 2.07
C PRO A 52 -27.60 3.96 3.37
N ALA A 53 -28.51 4.12 4.34
CA ALA A 53 -28.17 4.71 5.64
C ALA A 53 -27.16 3.87 6.43
N VAL A 54 -27.31 2.52 6.43
CA VAL A 54 -26.40 1.61 7.11
C VAL A 54 -25.04 1.60 6.44
N ALA A 55 -25.04 1.62 5.12
CA ALA A 55 -23.81 1.67 4.35
C ALA A 55 -23.05 3.00 4.55
N ALA A 56 -23.76 4.12 4.63
CA ALA A 56 -23.18 5.42 4.96
C ALA A 56 -22.55 5.43 6.36
N TYR A 57 -23.23 4.83 7.34
CA TYR A 57 -22.71 4.69 8.70
C TYR A 57 -21.36 3.97 8.74
N TYR A 58 -21.26 2.77 8.13
CA TYR A 58 -19.98 2.05 8.08
C TYR A 58 -18.92 2.76 7.25
N THR A 59 -19.33 3.49 6.22
CA THR A 59 -18.39 4.30 5.42
C THR A 59 -17.78 5.44 6.25
N ALA A 60 -18.59 6.10 7.09
CA ALA A 60 -18.12 7.15 7.99
C ALA A 60 -17.15 6.60 9.04
N LEU A 61 -17.56 5.54 9.76
CA LEU A 61 -16.70 4.89 10.76
C LEU A 61 -15.37 4.40 10.16
N ALA A 62 -15.42 3.76 8.98
CA ALA A 62 -14.21 3.31 8.30
C ALA A 62 -13.30 4.47 7.92
N LYS A 63 -13.86 5.61 7.52
CA LYS A 63 -13.09 6.82 7.20
C LYS A 63 -12.41 7.39 8.44
N GLU A 64 -13.10 7.46 9.58
CA GLU A 64 -12.54 7.88 10.87
C GLU A 64 -11.40 6.96 11.30
N ALA A 65 -11.58 5.64 11.18
CA ALA A 65 -10.54 4.65 11.45
C ALA A 65 -9.41 4.61 10.40
N GLY A 66 -9.44 5.45 9.37
CA GLY A 66 -8.45 5.47 8.30
C GLY A 66 -8.50 4.28 7.35
N ALA A 67 -9.52 3.43 7.43
CA ALA A 67 -9.68 2.23 6.63
C ALA A 67 -10.16 2.53 5.19
N THR A 68 -9.81 1.64 4.28
CA THR A 68 -10.33 1.66 2.91
C THR A 68 -11.69 0.97 2.83
N VAL A 69 -12.69 1.61 2.22
CA VAL A 69 -14.01 1.01 1.99
C VAL A 69 -14.11 0.44 0.58
N LYS A 70 -14.54 -0.83 0.47
CA LYS A 70 -14.85 -1.49 -0.80
C LYS A 70 -16.28 -2.00 -0.80
N ARG A 71 -17.03 -1.68 -1.87
CA ARG A 71 -18.34 -2.29 -2.13
C ARG A 71 -18.11 -3.60 -2.86
N VAL A 72 -18.73 -4.67 -2.39
CA VAL A 72 -18.56 -6.01 -2.93
C VAL A 72 -19.89 -6.73 -3.05
N HIS A 73 -19.99 -7.62 -4.04
CA HIS A 73 -21.14 -8.49 -4.17
C HIS A 73 -21.29 -9.40 -2.92
N PRO A 74 -22.51 -9.68 -2.39
CA PRO A 74 -22.69 -10.52 -1.20
C PRO A 74 -22.00 -11.88 -1.26
N ASN A 75 -21.97 -12.53 -2.43
CA ASN A 75 -21.25 -13.79 -2.63
C ASN A 75 -19.74 -13.67 -2.40
N LYS A 76 -19.13 -12.53 -2.80
CA LYS A 76 -17.71 -12.28 -2.53
C LYS A 76 -17.48 -12.12 -1.03
N LEU A 77 -18.39 -11.41 -0.34
CA LEU A 77 -18.31 -11.25 1.10
C LEU A 77 -18.40 -12.61 1.82
N ARG A 78 -19.34 -13.48 1.41
CA ARG A 78 -19.48 -14.85 1.91
C ARG A 78 -18.20 -15.68 1.70
N LEU A 79 -17.61 -15.63 0.50
CA LEU A 79 -16.35 -16.34 0.21
C LEU A 79 -15.21 -15.83 1.09
N MET A 80 -15.13 -14.52 1.31
CA MET A 80 -14.07 -13.91 2.11
C MET A 80 -14.23 -14.15 3.61
N THR A 81 -15.46 -14.23 4.13
CA THR A 81 -15.74 -14.46 5.57
C THR A 81 -15.90 -15.94 5.91
N GLY A 82 -16.16 -16.79 4.93
CA GLY A 82 -16.44 -18.21 5.14
C GLY A 82 -17.82 -18.49 5.77
N THR A 83 -18.71 -17.48 5.85
CA THR A 83 -20.03 -17.59 6.49
C THR A 83 -21.08 -16.72 5.80
N GLU A 84 -22.33 -17.09 5.95
CA GLU A 84 -23.48 -16.27 5.55
C GLU A 84 -23.87 -15.24 6.63
N SER A 85 -23.39 -15.43 7.86
CA SER A 85 -23.75 -14.59 9.02
C SER A 85 -23.02 -13.23 9.05
N HIS A 86 -22.39 -12.83 7.95
CA HIS A 86 -21.63 -11.57 7.85
C HIS A 86 -22.50 -10.29 7.89
N GLN A 87 -23.82 -10.42 7.83
CA GLN A 87 -24.78 -9.30 7.91
C GLN A 87 -24.47 -8.12 6.94
N GLY A 88 -23.79 -8.41 5.84
CA GLY A 88 -23.43 -7.45 4.80
C GLY A 88 -22.17 -6.62 5.09
N VAL A 89 -21.45 -6.84 6.18
CA VAL A 89 -20.23 -6.11 6.51
C VAL A 89 -19.14 -7.00 7.08
N ALA A 90 -17.89 -6.74 6.66
CA ALA A 90 -16.69 -7.34 7.23
C ALA A 90 -15.55 -6.31 7.26
N ALA A 91 -14.63 -6.46 8.19
CA ALA A 91 -13.43 -5.66 8.31
C ALA A 91 -12.20 -6.56 8.41
N PHE A 92 -11.10 -6.08 7.85
CA PHE A 92 -9.79 -6.70 7.98
C PHE A 92 -8.96 -5.83 8.89
N ALA A 93 -8.58 -6.35 10.05
CA ALA A 93 -7.69 -5.68 10.96
C ALA A 93 -6.30 -5.55 10.33
N SER A 94 -5.59 -4.50 10.68
CA SER A 94 -4.20 -4.32 10.27
C SER A 94 -3.31 -5.29 11.03
N GLU A 95 -2.36 -5.88 10.35
CA GLU A 95 -1.37 -6.79 10.95
C GLU A 95 -0.24 -6.02 11.65
N ILE A 96 -0.15 -4.71 11.38
CA ILE A 96 0.83 -3.79 11.96
C ILE A 96 0.18 -2.49 12.38
N GLU A 97 0.82 -1.76 13.27
CA GLU A 97 0.47 -0.37 13.56
C GLU A 97 1.05 0.55 12.49
N TYR A 98 0.19 1.35 11.85
CA TYR A 98 0.61 2.37 10.90
C TYR A 98 0.94 3.67 11.63
N VAL A 99 2.01 4.30 11.18
CA VAL A 99 2.46 5.61 11.66
C VAL A 99 2.14 6.70 10.64
N THR A 100 2.38 7.96 11.01
CA THR A 100 2.30 9.09 10.07
C THR A 100 3.65 9.32 9.36
N VAL A 101 3.63 10.07 8.27
CA VAL A 101 4.88 10.48 7.59
C VAL A 101 5.75 11.36 8.51
N ASP A 102 5.12 12.16 9.37
CA ASP A 102 5.84 12.98 10.34
C ASP A 102 6.55 12.13 11.39
N ASP A 103 5.94 11.02 11.83
CA ASP A 103 6.61 10.08 12.74
C ASP A 103 7.85 9.47 12.09
N LEU A 104 7.80 9.16 10.78
CA LEU A 104 8.98 8.67 10.05
C LEU A 104 10.09 9.72 10.00
N MET A 105 9.74 10.99 9.77
CA MET A 105 10.70 12.09 9.78
C MET A 105 11.28 12.34 11.18
N ALA A 106 10.45 12.26 12.21
CA ALA A 106 10.86 12.38 13.60
C ALA A 106 11.82 11.25 13.99
N ALA A 107 11.55 10.01 13.60
CA ALA A 107 12.42 8.86 13.89
C ALA A 107 13.84 9.02 13.30
N ALA A 108 13.97 9.63 12.12
CA ALA A 108 15.29 9.95 11.56
C ALA A 108 16.00 11.04 12.39
N LYS A 109 15.28 12.10 12.72
CA LYS A 109 15.80 13.21 13.54
C LYS A 109 16.26 12.74 14.92
N ASP A 110 15.50 11.88 15.57
CA ASP A 110 15.82 11.33 16.90
C ASP A 110 17.11 10.50 16.90
N LYS A 111 17.41 9.86 15.75
CA LYS A 111 18.69 9.17 15.53
C LYS A 111 19.84 10.11 15.15
N GLY A 112 19.58 11.38 14.89
CA GLY A 112 20.57 12.31 14.37
C GLY A 112 20.98 12.01 12.92
N GLU A 113 20.12 11.32 12.16
CA GLU A 113 20.38 10.87 10.79
C GLU A 113 19.56 11.68 9.78
N ALA A 114 20.05 11.82 8.56
CA ALA A 114 19.29 12.36 7.47
C ALA A 114 18.15 11.37 7.09
N PRO A 115 16.89 11.82 6.93
CA PRO A 115 15.80 10.91 6.61
C PRO A 115 16.04 10.20 5.28
N PHE A 116 15.89 8.88 5.31
CA PHE A 116 15.81 8.03 4.13
C PHE A 116 14.48 7.28 4.15
N LEU A 117 13.59 7.62 3.21
CA LEU A 117 12.26 7.03 3.09
C LEU A 117 12.11 6.29 1.76
N VAL A 118 11.27 5.25 1.76
CA VAL A 118 10.86 4.57 0.53
C VAL A 118 9.36 4.83 0.32
N LEU A 119 8.98 5.23 -0.89
CA LEU A 119 7.57 5.44 -1.26
C LEU A 119 7.15 4.38 -2.29
N SER A 120 6.05 3.72 -2.06
CA SER A 120 5.48 2.73 -2.99
C SER A 120 4.43 3.38 -3.87
N ASP A 121 4.65 3.42 -5.19
CA ASP A 121 3.69 3.92 -6.18
C ASP A 121 3.12 2.74 -6.98
N GLY A 122 1.95 2.22 -6.57
CA GLY A 122 1.23 1.19 -7.31
C GLY A 122 1.81 -0.23 -7.22
N ILE A 123 2.59 -0.57 -6.20
CA ILE A 123 2.99 -1.97 -5.95
C ILE A 123 1.79 -2.73 -5.40
N GLU A 124 1.13 -3.54 -6.23
CA GLU A 124 -0.08 -4.29 -5.88
C GLU A 124 0.21 -5.72 -5.38
N ASP A 125 1.32 -6.32 -5.82
CA ASP A 125 1.72 -7.65 -5.39
C ASP A 125 2.30 -7.63 -3.97
N PRO A 126 1.71 -8.38 -3.01
CA PRO A 126 2.23 -8.49 -1.64
C PRO A 126 3.67 -9.03 -1.56
N HIS A 127 4.08 -9.91 -2.47
CA HIS A 127 5.44 -10.44 -2.49
C HIS A 127 6.45 -9.36 -2.86
N ASN A 128 6.13 -8.52 -3.84
CA ASN A 128 6.97 -7.41 -4.25
C ASN A 128 7.06 -6.35 -3.14
N LEU A 129 5.93 -6.01 -2.49
CA LEU A 129 5.95 -5.09 -1.35
C LEU A 129 6.85 -5.64 -0.23
N GLY A 130 6.72 -6.92 0.12
CA GLY A 130 7.55 -7.56 1.15
C GLY A 130 9.05 -7.54 0.80
N ALA A 131 9.41 -7.80 -0.45
CA ALA A 131 10.79 -7.71 -0.93
C ALA A 131 11.35 -6.27 -0.83
N VAL A 132 10.55 -5.27 -1.19
CA VAL A 132 10.90 -3.85 -1.06
C VAL A 132 11.09 -3.49 0.41
N MET A 133 10.19 -3.89 1.31
CA MET A 133 10.31 -3.61 2.74
C MET A 133 11.58 -4.23 3.35
N ARG A 134 11.91 -5.47 2.96
CA ARG A 134 13.13 -6.13 3.37
C ARG A 134 14.38 -5.36 2.90
N SER A 135 14.41 -4.97 1.64
CA SER A 135 15.53 -4.21 1.08
C SER A 135 15.65 -2.83 1.74
N ALA A 136 14.52 -2.13 1.93
CA ALA A 136 14.49 -0.83 2.59
C ALA A 136 15.05 -0.89 4.01
N LEU A 137 14.63 -1.89 4.82
CA LEU A 137 15.15 -2.10 6.17
C LEU A 137 16.65 -2.36 6.16
N LEU A 138 17.13 -3.23 5.27
CA LEU A 138 18.55 -3.59 5.18
C LEU A 138 19.42 -2.42 4.69
N CYS A 139 18.86 -1.52 3.88
CA CYS A 139 19.54 -0.30 3.43
C CYS A 139 19.43 0.85 4.43
N GLY A 140 18.85 0.65 5.61
CA GLY A 140 18.77 1.67 6.66
C GLY A 140 17.66 2.71 6.44
N ALA A 141 16.61 2.40 5.68
CA ALA A 141 15.47 3.29 5.55
C ALA A 141 14.76 3.48 6.90
N HIS A 142 14.35 4.70 7.19
CA HIS A 142 13.60 5.07 8.40
C HIS A 142 12.14 4.66 8.35
N GLY A 143 11.63 4.35 7.17
CA GLY A 143 10.30 3.83 6.97
C GLY A 143 9.90 3.73 5.51
N ILE A 144 8.73 3.15 5.31
CA ILE A 144 8.10 3.05 3.99
C ILE A 144 6.72 3.73 4.00
N VAL A 145 6.40 4.40 2.91
CA VAL A 145 5.09 5.02 2.68
C VAL A 145 4.35 4.24 1.62
N ILE A 146 3.16 3.77 1.94
CA ILE A 146 2.28 3.04 1.01
C ILE A 146 0.97 3.78 0.77
N PRO A 147 0.33 3.65 -0.40
CA PRO A 147 -0.95 4.28 -0.65
C PRO A 147 -2.08 3.51 0.05
N LYS A 148 -3.14 4.23 0.48
CA LYS A 148 -4.38 3.61 0.99
C LYS A 148 -5.16 2.87 -0.09
N ARG A 149 -4.97 3.24 -1.37
CA ARG A 149 -5.65 2.63 -2.54
C ARG A 149 -4.67 2.51 -3.69
N GLY A 150 -4.85 1.48 -4.54
CA GLY A 150 -3.99 1.25 -5.69
C GLY A 150 -2.61 0.70 -5.32
N GLY A 151 -2.52 -0.03 -4.22
CA GLY A 151 -1.31 -0.71 -3.77
C GLY A 151 -1.63 -1.79 -2.74
N ALA A 152 -0.69 -2.67 -2.46
CA ALA A 152 -0.80 -3.68 -1.42
C ALA A 152 -0.79 -3.05 -0.03
N SER A 153 -1.62 -3.57 0.88
CA SER A 153 -1.53 -3.33 2.33
C SER A 153 -0.57 -4.34 2.95
N VAL A 154 -0.14 -4.09 4.19
CA VAL A 154 0.68 -5.04 4.93
C VAL A 154 -0.20 -6.18 5.45
N THR A 155 -0.24 -7.26 4.68
CA THR A 155 -0.97 -8.49 4.96
C THR A 155 -0.04 -9.55 5.54
N PRO A 156 -0.54 -10.69 6.09
CA PRO A 156 0.31 -11.81 6.49
C PRO A 156 1.25 -12.30 5.39
N THR A 157 0.84 -12.20 4.13
CA THR A 157 1.69 -12.52 2.98
C THR A 157 2.88 -11.55 2.88
N VAL A 158 2.66 -10.24 3.08
CA VAL A 158 3.74 -9.23 3.11
C VAL A 158 4.69 -9.49 4.26
N ILE A 159 4.17 -9.77 5.47
CA ILE A 159 5.00 -10.10 6.64
C ILE A 159 5.89 -11.29 6.33
N LYS A 160 5.32 -12.36 5.80
CA LYS A 160 6.06 -13.57 5.43
C LYS A 160 7.11 -13.29 4.35
N SER A 161 6.75 -12.59 3.27
CA SER A 161 7.67 -12.31 2.15
C SER A 161 8.76 -11.30 2.51
N SER A 162 8.50 -10.42 3.49
CA SER A 162 9.48 -9.48 4.01
C SER A 162 10.51 -10.11 4.96
N ALA A 163 10.36 -11.39 5.30
CA ALA A 163 11.18 -12.09 6.31
C ALA A 163 11.22 -11.31 7.65
N GLY A 164 10.08 -10.80 8.11
CA GLY A 164 9.94 -10.06 9.36
C GLY A 164 10.31 -8.57 9.28
N ALA A 165 10.72 -8.07 8.11
CA ALA A 165 11.04 -6.65 7.97
C ALA A 165 9.81 -5.76 8.16
N ALA A 166 8.61 -6.24 7.79
CA ALA A 166 7.37 -5.49 7.95
C ALA A 166 6.98 -5.22 9.41
N GLU A 167 7.50 -6.00 10.36
CA GLU A 167 7.28 -5.79 11.80
C GLU A 167 8.27 -4.79 12.42
N ARG A 168 9.34 -4.47 11.70
CA ARG A 168 10.45 -3.64 12.18
C ARG A 168 10.58 -2.31 11.46
N LEU A 169 10.21 -2.25 10.19
CA LEU A 169 10.24 -1.04 9.37
C LEU A 169 8.94 -0.28 9.57
N PRO A 170 8.95 0.93 10.14
CA PRO A 170 7.74 1.73 10.30
C PRO A 170 7.05 1.99 8.95
N VAL A 171 5.73 1.87 8.92
CA VAL A 171 4.92 2.00 7.69
C VAL A 171 3.92 3.12 7.84
N ALA A 172 3.98 4.11 6.96
CA ALA A 172 2.96 5.15 6.85
C ALA A 172 1.99 4.85 5.72
N ARG A 173 0.68 5.08 5.95
CA ARG A 173 -0.36 4.95 4.91
C ARG A 173 -0.92 6.31 4.53
N VAL A 174 -0.86 6.65 3.24
CA VAL A 174 -1.27 7.96 2.74
C VAL A 174 -2.39 7.86 1.70
N ALA A 175 -3.21 8.89 1.61
CA ALA A 175 -4.28 8.95 0.61
C ALA A 175 -3.73 9.20 -0.80
N ASN A 176 -2.61 9.95 -0.91
CA ASN A 176 -2.04 10.39 -2.18
C ASN A 176 -0.51 10.51 -2.09
N ILE A 177 0.19 9.68 -2.87
CA ILE A 177 1.67 9.69 -2.94
C ILE A 177 2.20 11.02 -3.47
N GLY A 178 1.56 11.59 -4.50
CA GLY A 178 2.00 12.86 -5.07
C GLY A 178 1.92 14.04 -4.09
N GLU A 179 0.89 14.08 -3.25
CA GLU A 179 0.79 15.08 -2.18
C GLU A 179 1.86 14.87 -1.11
N THR A 180 2.12 13.62 -0.76
CA THR A 180 3.19 13.27 0.17
C THR A 180 4.56 13.69 -0.37
N ILE A 181 4.82 13.51 -1.67
CA ILE A 181 6.05 13.98 -2.30
C ILE A 181 6.20 15.49 -2.15
N ARG A 182 5.17 16.29 -2.45
CA ARG A 182 5.24 17.75 -2.29
C ARG A 182 5.57 18.13 -0.85
N ARG A 183 4.88 17.53 0.11
CA ARG A 183 5.10 17.78 1.54
C ARG A 183 6.51 17.43 1.99
N LEU A 184 7.07 16.30 1.54
CA LEU A 184 8.46 15.91 1.85
C LEU A 184 9.45 16.91 1.25
N LYS A 185 9.22 17.39 0.02
CA LYS A 185 10.05 18.42 -0.62
C LYS A 185 10.00 19.74 0.13
N ASP A 186 8.83 20.16 0.60
CA ASP A 186 8.68 21.36 1.44
C ASP A 186 9.44 21.25 2.78
N GLN A 187 9.70 20.02 3.23
CA GLN A 187 10.53 19.72 4.41
C GLN A 187 12.03 19.51 4.08
N GLY A 188 12.45 19.78 2.84
CA GLY A 188 13.84 19.66 2.39
C GLY A 188 14.31 18.27 2.02
N VAL A 189 13.39 17.33 1.80
CA VAL A 189 13.72 15.97 1.34
C VAL A 189 13.77 15.93 -0.18
N PHE A 190 14.88 15.49 -0.76
CA PHE A 190 15.00 15.25 -2.19
C PHE A 190 14.31 13.93 -2.57
N VAL A 191 13.44 13.97 -3.56
CA VAL A 191 12.65 12.82 -3.97
C VAL A 191 13.10 12.32 -5.34
N TYR A 192 13.57 11.09 -5.40
CA TYR A 192 13.95 10.42 -6.64
C TYR A 192 12.98 9.28 -6.95
N CYS A 193 12.74 8.98 -8.21
CA CYS A 193 12.03 7.78 -8.60
C CYS A 193 12.92 6.84 -9.40
N ALA A 194 12.77 5.54 -9.15
CA ALA A 194 13.49 4.49 -9.88
C ALA A 194 12.74 4.15 -11.17
N ASP A 195 13.40 4.33 -12.31
CA ASP A 195 12.85 3.99 -13.63
C ASP A 195 13.98 3.77 -14.64
N MET A 196 13.76 2.89 -15.61
CA MET A 196 14.76 2.50 -16.61
C MET A 196 15.27 3.68 -17.46
N GLY A 197 14.43 4.71 -17.68
CA GLY A 197 14.81 5.93 -18.39
C GLY A 197 15.63 6.92 -17.57
N GLY A 198 15.99 6.58 -16.33
CA GLY A 198 16.70 7.48 -15.43
C GLY A 198 18.20 7.59 -15.69
N VAL A 199 18.83 8.51 -14.96
CA VAL A 199 20.30 8.62 -14.88
C VAL A 199 20.83 7.54 -13.94
N SER A 200 22.01 6.98 -14.24
CA SER A 200 22.66 6.01 -13.35
C SER A 200 22.68 6.49 -11.89
N LEU A 201 22.28 5.61 -10.98
CA LEU A 201 22.29 5.88 -9.54
C LEU A 201 23.67 6.35 -9.06
N ARG A 202 24.74 5.80 -9.64
CA ARG A 202 26.14 6.15 -9.31
C ARG A 202 26.54 7.57 -9.68
N ARG A 203 25.78 8.23 -10.57
CA ARG A 203 26.03 9.61 -11.02
C ARG A 203 25.20 10.64 -10.27
N ASN A 204 24.36 10.20 -9.33
CA ASN A 204 23.53 11.07 -8.52
C ASN A 204 24.15 11.22 -7.13
N ASN A 205 24.06 12.42 -6.58
CA ASN A 205 24.35 12.64 -5.17
C ASN A 205 23.09 12.29 -4.36
N LEU A 206 23.13 11.15 -3.69
CA LEU A 206 22.04 10.66 -2.84
C LEU A 206 22.39 10.79 -1.34
N THR A 207 23.29 11.69 -1.00
CA THR A 207 23.60 12.03 0.40
C THR A 207 22.59 13.03 0.94
N GLY A 208 22.33 12.96 2.25
CA GLY A 208 21.36 13.84 2.91
C GLY A 208 19.93 13.31 2.92
N PRO A 209 18.93 14.20 3.15
CA PRO A 209 17.52 13.82 3.23
C PRO A 209 16.99 13.36 1.87
N ILE A 210 16.62 12.07 1.75
CA ILE A 210 16.13 11.51 0.49
C ILE A 210 14.89 10.66 0.68
N ALA A 211 14.07 10.62 -0.37
CA ALA A 211 13.01 9.63 -0.52
C ALA A 211 13.13 8.96 -1.91
N LEU A 212 12.99 7.64 -1.95
CA LEU A 212 13.05 6.85 -3.18
C LEU A 212 11.67 6.29 -3.51
N VAL A 213 11.12 6.67 -4.65
CA VAL A 213 9.85 6.13 -5.15
C VAL A 213 10.13 4.89 -5.98
N LEU A 214 9.51 3.78 -5.58
CA LEU A 214 9.51 2.50 -6.28
C LEU A 214 8.10 2.17 -6.76
N SER A 215 8.00 1.50 -7.90
CA SER A 215 6.72 1.13 -8.52
C SER A 215 6.67 -0.35 -8.88
N SER A 216 5.49 -0.79 -9.33
CA SER A 216 5.31 -2.15 -9.85
C SER A 216 6.07 -2.37 -11.15
N GLU A 217 6.44 -3.62 -11.41
CA GLU A 217 6.95 -4.07 -12.70
C GLU A 217 5.90 -3.85 -13.79
N GLY A 218 6.33 -3.42 -14.95
CA GLY A 218 5.50 -3.25 -16.16
C GLY A 218 4.87 -1.86 -16.30
N SER A 219 4.21 -1.30 -15.31
CA SER A 219 3.63 0.06 -15.43
C SER A 219 4.62 1.18 -15.14
N GLY A 220 5.69 0.87 -14.38
CA GLY A 220 6.64 1.87 -13.91
C GLY A 220 6.01 2.93 -13.00
N VAL A 221 6.79 3.95 -12.66
CA VAL A 221 6.31 5.09 -11.87
C VAL A 221 5.34 5.92 -12.72
N SER A 222 4.21 6.31 -12.14
CA SER A 222 3.21 7.11 -12.85
C SER A 222 3.80 8.44 -13.35
N GLN A 223 3.33 8.91 -14.53
CA GLN A 223 3.84 10.15 -15.15
C GLN A 223 3.69 11.37 -14.23
N LEU A 224 2.62 11.39 -13.43
CA LEU A 224 2.41 12.47 -12.46
C LEU A 224 3.48 12.43 -11.36
N VAL A 225 3.75 11.25 -10.81
CA VAL A 225 4.76 11.07 -9.76
C VAL A 225 6.16 11.38 -10.29
N LYS A 226 6.52 10.92 -11.51
CA LYS A 226 7.79 11.28 -12.15
C LYS A 226 8.02 12.79 -12.26
N LYS A 227 6.97 13.55 -12.63
CA LYS A 227 7.04 15.02 -12.72
C LYS A 227 7.21 15.72 -11.37
N LEU A 228 6.81 15.10 -10.30
CA LEU A 228 6.94 15.65 -8.94
C LEU A 228 8.31 15.35 -8.32
N CYS A 229 8.99 14.29 -8.77
CA CYS A 229 10.32 13.93 -8.30
C CYS A 229 11.38 14.94 -8.76
N ASP A 230 12.45 15.06 -7.96
CA ASP A 230 13.61 15.90 -8.30
C ASP A 230 14.51 15.26 -9.35
N GLY A 231 14.43 13.92 -9.47
CA GLY A 231 15.18 13.18 -10.47
C GLY A 231 14.66 11.77 -10.70
N VAL A 232 15.05 11.21 -11.82
CA VAL A 232 14.78 9.81 -12.19
C VAL A 232 16.11 9.07 -12.19
N VAL A 233 16.20 8.00 -11.42
CA VAL A 233 17.41 7.20 -11.25
C VAL A 233 17.20 5.78 -11.76
N ARG A 234 18.26 5.14 -12.24
CA ARG A 234 18.26 3.72 -12.60
C ARG A 234 19.45 2.99 -12.00
N LEU A 235 19.27 1.70 -11.79
CA LEU A 235 20.39 0.80 -11.56
C LEU A 235 21.02 0.44 -12.91
N ASP A 236 22.36 0.52 -13.00
CA ASP A 236 23.07 0.05 -14.18
C ASP A 236 23.06 -1.48 -14.17
N MET A 237 22.49 -2.08 -15.21
CA MET A 237 22.45 -3.53 -15.38
C MET A 237 23.71 -3.98 -16.10
N ALA A 238 24.30 -5.10 -15.67
CA ALA A 238 25.52 -5.65 -16.28
C ALA A 238 25.23 -6.31 -17.66
N ALA A 239 23.96 -6.63 -17.91
CA ALA A 239 23.46 -7.16 -19.20
C ALA A 239 22.14 -6.46 -19.56
N PRO A 240 21.84 -6.31 -20.85
CA PRO A 240 20.59 -5.76 -21.33
C PRO A 240 19.40 -6.70 -21.03
#